data_5662be93eda478a506c512b34db6ad70
#
_entry.id   5662be93eda478a506c512b34db6ad70
#
_cell.length_a   1.000
_cell.length_b   1.000
_cell.length_c   1.000
_cell.angle_alpha   90.00
_cell.angle_beta   90.00
_cell.angle_gamma   90.00
#
_symmetry.space_group_name_H-M   'P 1'
#
loop_
_entity.id
_entity.type
_entity.pdbx_description
1 polymer ?
#
loop_
_entity_poly.entity_id
_entity_poly.type
_entity_poly.pdbx_seq_one_letter_code
_entity_poly.pdbx_strand_id
1 'polypeptide(L)'
;MKIYFLGTGTSQGIPVIGSNHPVCHSNDIKDKRLRVSVWIYDDENSFVIDCGPDFRQQMLTSGCKKVDAILFTHEHSDHSAGIDDIRPFNFNQGEIPIYAHKRVIANLKKRFDYVFETENKYPGAPSVKVIEVVNNNEFYIGKNKIIPIDALHGNLQVFGFRINDFCYLTDVKSIKTEEIEKIKGVKVLVINALREEEHHSHFSLQDALDFVTLIQPEKTYFTHISHVMGFHEEIQKRLPKNVFLAYDNLEITI
;
A
#
# COMPACT_ATOMS: atom_id res chain seq x y z
N MET A 1 -13.47 3.62 -11.11
CA MET A 1 -12.73 3.50 -9.85
C MET A 1 -11.51 4.42 -9.94
N LYS A 2 -11.21 5.18 -8.89
CA LYS A 2 -10.04 6.03 -8.79
C LYS A 2 -9.07 5.48 -7.76
N ILE A 3 -7.79 5.64 -8.02
CA ILE A 3 -6.69 5.25 -7.13
C ILE A 3 -5.86 6.49 -6.86
N TYR A 4 -5.70 6.84 -5.59
CA TYR A 4 -4.89 7.96 -5.14
C TYR A 4 -3.69 7.42 -4.35
N PHE A 5 -2.49 7.74 -4.78
CA PHE A 5 -1.25 7.34 -4.12
C PHE A 5 -1.01 8.28 -2.92
N LEU A 6 -1.31 7.79 -1.72
CA LEU A 6 -1.16 8.52 -0.48
C LEU A 6 0.31 8.67 -0.06
N GLY A 7 1.10 7.67 -0.37
CA GLY A 7 2.55 7.64 -0.20
C GLY A 7 3.16 6.57 -1.09
N THR A 8 4.40 6.79 -1.51
CA THR A 8 5.09 5.95 -2.49
C THR A 8 6.51 5.56 -2.06
N GLY A 9 6.92 5.97 -0.87
CA GLY A 9 8.23 5.69 -0.31
C GLY A 9 8.28 4.38 0.47
N THR A 10 9.49 3.88 0.66
CA THR A 10 9.82 2.75 1.53
C THR A 10 9.68 3.12 3.02
N SER A 11 10.02 2.21 3.91
CA SER A 11 9.84 2.31 5.36
C SER A 11 10.38 3.58 6.02
N GLN A 12 11.39 4.21 5.44
CA GLN A 12 11.99 5.45 5.96
C GLN A 12 11.35 6.72 5.38
N GLY A 13 10.57 6.60 4.29
CA GLY A 13 10.14 7.75 3.50
C GLY A 13 11.32 8.47 2.82
N ILE A 14 11.04 9.55 2.11
CA ILE A 14 12.04 10.45 1.52
C ILE A 14 11.58 11.90 1.79
N PRO A 15 12.43 12.74 2.40
CA PRO A 15 13.84 12.52 2.79
C PRO A 15 14.02 11.58 3.99
N VAL A 16 15.12 10.86 4.00
CA VAL A 16 15.51 10.01 5.13
C VAL A 16 16.18 10.87 6.20
N ILE A 17 15.81 10.63 7.46
CA ILE A 17 16.34 11.37 8.62
C ILE A 17 17.87 11.26 8.66
N GLY A 18 18.54 12.41 8.67
CA GLY A 18 20.01 12.48 8.77
C GLY A 18 20.76 12.09 7.48
N SER A 19 20.07 11.83 6.38
CA SER A 19 20.72 11.46 5.11
C SER A 19 21.24 12.67 4.37
N ASN A 20 22.49 12.58 3.87
CA ASN A 20 23.09 13.54 2.96
C ASN A 20 22.94 13.13 1.48
N HIS A 21 22.14 12.12 1.17
CA HIS A 21 21.93 11.66 -0.19
C HIS A 21 21.24 12.75 -1.02
N PRO A 22 21.70 13.05 -2.26
CA PRO A 22 21.17 14.16 -3.07
C PRO A 22 19.64 14.15 -3.24
N VAL A 23 19.02 12.99 -3.42
CA VAL A 23 17.57 12.84 -3.53
C VAL A 23 16.83 13.36 -2.29
N CYS A 24 17.41 13.19 -1.09
CA CYS A 24 16.82 13.71 0.14
C CYS A 24 16.79 15.24 0.21
N HIS A 25 17.64 15.90 -0.57
CA HIS A 25 17.74 17.36 -0.68
C HIS A 25 17.09 17.92 -1.96
N SER A 26 16.48 17.08 -2.79
CA SER A 26 15.78 17.50 -4.00
C SER A 26 14.69 18.53 -3.69
N ASN A 27 14.48 19.47 -4.61
CA ASN A 27 13.34 20.39 -4.59
C ASN A 27 12.15 19.88 -5.40
N ASP A 28 12.31 18.78 -6.15
CA ASP A 28 11.19 18.15 -6.83
C ASP A 28 10.27 17.46 -5.82
N ILE A 29 8.99 17.80 -5.85
CA ILE A 29 7.99 17.19 -4.97
C ILE A 29 7.83 15.70 -5.21
N LYS A 30 8.14 15.20 -6.41
CA LYS A 30 8.08 13.78 -6.76
C LYS A 30 9.19 12.94 -6.12
N ASP A 31 10.25 13.60 -5.65
CA ASP A 31 11.31 12.99 -4.85
C ASP A 31 10.97 12.94 -3.35
N LYS A 32 9.91 13.62 -2.91
CA LYS A 32 9.42 13.57 -1.53
C LYS A 32 8.36 12.50 -1.42
N ARG A 33 8.59 11.53 -0.54
CA ARG A 33 7.73 10.34 -0.47
C ARG A 33 7.41 9.97 0.97
N LEU A 34 6.14 10.02 1.32
CA LEU A 34 5.60 9.42 2.53
C LEU A 34 5.60 7.89 2.41
N ARG A 35 5.47 7.17 3.54
CA ARG A 35 5.40 5.71 3.53
C ARG A 35 4.22 5.23 2.69
N VAL A 36 4.43 4.10 2.04
CA VAL A 36 3.53 3.57 1.01
C VAL A 36 2.11 3.33 1.52
N SER A 37 1.14 3.83 0.79
CA SER A 37 -0.29 3.57 0.98
C SER A 37 -1.05 4.06 -0.24
N VAL A 38 -2.22 3.49 -0.51
CA VAL A 38 -3.14 3.94 -1.57
C VAL A 38 -4.57 4.05 -1.05
N TRP A 39 -5.27 5.07 -1.51
CA TRP A 39 -6.70 5.25 -1.31
C TRP A 39 -7.44 4.92 -2.60
N ILE A 40 -8.40 4.02 -2.51
CA ILE A 40 -9.21 3.53 -3.62
C ILE A 40 -10.64 3.98 -3.39
N TYR A 41 -11.23 4.64 -4.39
CA TYR A 41 -12.57 5.17 -4.22
C TYR A 41 -13.36 5.29 -5.52
N ASP A 42 -14.65 5.31 -5.37
CA ASP A 42 -15.64 5.64 -6.39
C ASP A 42 -16.82 6.37 -5.71
N ASP A 43 -17.93 6.54 -6.40
CA ASP A 43 -19.09 7.27 -5.87
C ASP A 43 -19.73 6.59 -4.65
N GLU A 44 -19.49 5.29 -4.45
CA GLU A 44 -20.14 4.50 -3.40
C GLU A 44 -19.18 4.03 -2.31
N ASN A 45 -17.91 3.78 -2.66
CA ASN A 45 -16.93 3.12 -1.79
C ASN A 45 -15.66 3.93 -1.66
N SER A 46 -15.07 3.87 -0.48
CA SER A 46 -13.82 4.56 -0.13
C SER A 46 -13.02 3.69 0.83
N PHE A 47 -11.91 3.12 0.41
CA PHE A 47 -11.10 2.24 1.27
C PHE A 47 -9.61 2.41 1.01
N VAL A 48 -8.80 2.07 1.99
CA VAL A 48 -7.35 2.30 1.99
C VAL A 48 -6.62 0.97 2.07
N ILE A 49 -5.50 0.84 1.37
CA ILE A 49 -4.54 -0.25 1.57
C ILE A 49 -3.37 0.31 2.35
N ASP A 50 -3.14 -0.26 3.53
CA ASP A 50 -2.17 0.13 4.55
C ASP A 50 -2.43 1.49 5.21
N CYS A 51 -2.13 1.55 6.50
CA CYS A 51 -2.33 2.70 7.38
C CYS A 51 -1.04 2.93 8.17
N GLY A 52 -0.02 3.46 7.50
CA GLY A 52 1.31 3.70 8.05
C GLY A 52 1.38 4.96 8.92
N PRO A 53 2.56 5.32 9.44
CA PRO A 53 2.73 6.43 10.39
C PRO A 53 2.44 7.81 9.79
N ASP A 54 2.35 7.92 8.46
CA ASP A 54 2.01 9.16 7.76
C ASP A 54 0.51 9.31 7.49
N PHE A 55 -0.32 8.36 7.95
CA PHE A 55 -1.74 8.28 7.63
C PHE A 55 -2.48 9.59 7.87
N ARG A 56 -2.24 10.24 9.01
CA ARG A 56 -2.84 11.54 9.30
C ARG A 56 -2.53 12.58 8.21
N GLN A 57 -1.26 12.73 7.87
CA GLN A 57 -0.83 13.68 6.82
C GLN A 57 -1.42 13.32 5.46
N GLN A 58 -1.46 12.04 5.13
CA GLN A 58 -2.01 11.50 3.89
C GLN A 58 -3.51 11.82 3.76
N MET A 59 -4.28 11.62 4.82
CA MET A 59 -5.73 11.92 4.84
C MET A 59 -6.02 13.42 4.73
N LEU A 60 -5.22 14.26 5.40
CA LEU A 60 -5.34 15.71 5.30
C LEU A 60 -5.04 16.23 3.90
N THR A 61 -3.99 15.70 3.27
CA THR A 61 -3.56 16.13 1.92
C THR A 61 -4.52 15.64 0.83
N SER A 62 -4.95 14.38 0.89
CA SER A 62 -5.89 13.80 -0.09
C SER A 62 -7.31 14.37 0.02
N GLY A 63 -7.66 14.94 1.18
CA GLY A 63 -9.02 15.40 1.46
C GLY A 63 -10.02 14.26 1.66
N CYS A 64 -9.56 13.02 1.91
CA CYS A 64 -10.41 11.87 2.19
C CYS A 64 -11.34 12.16 3.39
N LYS A 65 -12.64 11.97 3.22
CA LYS A 65 -13.65 12.27 4.25
C LYS A 65 -14.30 11.03 4.84
N LYS A 66 -14.10 9.87 4.21
CA LYS A 66 -14.71 8.61 4.61
C LYS A 66 -13.77 7.45 4.30
N VAL A 67 -13.70 6.47 5.20
CA VAL A 67 -12.94 5.23 5.01
C VAL A 67 -13.84 4.05 5.35
N ASP A 68 -14.39 3.39 4.33
CA ASP A 68 -15.30 2.24 4.50
C ASP A 68 -14.58 0.98 4.93
N ALA A 69 -13.29 0.86 4.63
CA ALA A 69 -12.45 -0.27 5.03
C ALA A 69 -10.97 0.08 4.97
N ILE A 70 -10.16 -0.65 5.75
CA ILE A 70 -8.69 -0.67 5.63
C ILE A 70 -8.24 -2.10 5.37
N LEU A 71 -7.46 -2.32 4.32
CA LEU A 71 -6.83 -3.58 4.00
C LEU A 71 -5.36 -3.50 4.43
N PHE A 72 -4.89 -4.45 5.23
CA PHE A 72 -3.48 -4.51 5.62
C PHE A 72 -2.75 -5.59 4.82
N THR A 73 -1.65 -5.19 4.19
CA THR A 73 -0.78 -6.12 3.46
C THR A 73 0.02 -6.98 4.43
N HIS A 74 0.61 -6.37 5.46
CA HIS A 74 1.36 -7.03 6.53
C HIS A 74 1.53 -6.12 7.76
N GLU A 75 2.23 -6.62 8.79
CA GLU A 75 2.31 -5.96 10.10
C GLU A 75 3.45 -4.97 10.31
N HIS A 76 4.33 -4.72 9.35
CA HIS A 76 5.42 -3.77 9.52
C HIS A 76 4.90 -2.37 9.85
N SER A 77 5.70 -1.59 10.57
CA SER A 77 5.29 -0.31 11.13
C SER A 77 4.94 0.73 10.07
N ASP A 78 5.66 0.73 8.97
CA ASP A 78 5.41 1.63 7.83
C ASP A 78 4.08 1.37 7.13
N HIS A 79 3.46 0.20 7.35
CA HIS A 79 2.15 -0.17 6.83
C HIS A 79 1.02 -0.11 7.86
N SER A 80 1.34 -0.06 9.16
CA SER A 80 0.31 -0.29 10.20
C SER A 80 0.34 0.68 11.39
N ALA A 81 1.37 1.52 11.53
CA ALA A 81 1.52 2.33 12.74
C ALA A 81 0.55 3.52 12.84
N GLY A 82 -0.19 3.84 11.79
CA GLY A 82 -1.16 4.94 11.77
C GLY A 82 -2.58 4.56 12.22
N ILE A 83 -2.81 3.34 12.69
CA ILE A 83 -4.16 2.87 13.04
C ILE A 83 -4.86 3.74 14.10
N ASP A 84 -4.11 4.44 14.96
CA ASP A 84 -4.69 5.37 15.92
C ASP A 84 -5.31 6.61 15.25
N ASP A 85 -4.78 7.04 14.12
CA ASP A 85 -5.26 8.22 13.38
C ASP A 85 -6.59 8.00 12.63
N ILE A 86 -7.21 6.82 12.74
CA ILE A 86 -8.57 6.57 12.22
C ILE A 86 -9.68 7.17 13.10
N ARG A 87 -9.36 7.62 14.30
CA ARG A 87 -10.33 8.19 15.28
C ARG A 87 -11.29 9.22 14.69
N PRO A 88 -10.84 10.23 13.92
CA PRO A 88 -11.75 11.21 13.34
C PRO A 88 -12.81 10.60 12.42
N PHE A 89 -12.46 9.53 11.72
CA PHE A 89 -13.42 8.79 10.90
C PHE A 89 -14.41 8.03 11.78
N ASN A 90 -13.94 7.37 12.86
CA ASN A 90 -14.83 6.68 13.79
C ASN A 90 -15.88 7.61 14.42
N PHE A 91 -15.53 8.86 14.77
CA PHE A 91 -16.50 9.83 15.31
C PHE A 91 -17.61 10.19 14.31
N ASN A 92 -17.30 10.17 13.02
CA ASN A 92 -18.23 10.54 11.97
C ASN A 92 -19.03 9.35 11.41
N GLN A 93 -18.44 8.15 11.38
CA GLN A 93 -19.02 7.01 10.65
C GLN A 93 -19.10 5.71 11.49
N GLY A 94 -18.63 5.70 12.72
CA GLY A 94 -18.59 4.53 13.59
C GLY A 94 -17.40 3.60 13.31
N GLU A 95 -17.58 2.33 13.62
CA GLU A 95 -16.54 1.30 13.53
C GLU A 95 -16.09 1.07 12.08
N ILE A 96 -14.75 0.96 11.87
CA ILE A 96 -14.16 0.75 10.55
C ILE A 96 -13.76 -0.71 10.38
N PRO A 97 -14.24 -1.41 9.34
CA PRO A 97 -13.77 -2.74 8.99
C PRO A 97 -12.29 -2.73 8.63
N ILE A 98 -11.51 -3.63 9.24
CA ILE A 98 -10.14 -3.92 8.86
C ILE A 98 -10.02 -5.34 8.33
N TYR A 99 -9.39 -5.48 7.18
CA TYR A 99 -9.18 -6.76 6.50
C TYR A 99 -7.70 -7.10 6.56
N ALA A 100 -7.35 -8.22 7.18
CA ALA A 100 -5.96 -8.61 7.34
C ALA A 100 -5.79 -10.12 7.54
N HIS A 101 -4.61 -10.64 7.23
CA HIS A 101 -4.24 -12.01 7.61
C HIS A 101 -4.24 -12.17 9.14
N LYS A 102 -4.59 -13.36 9.65
CA LYS A 102 -4.65 -13.65 11.11
C LYS A 102 -3.39 -13.25 11.88
N ARG A 103 -2.20 -13.41 11.29
CA ARG A 103 -0.92 -13.00 11.89
C ARG A 103 -0.84 -11.49 12.06
N VAL A 104 -1.26 -10.73 11.04
CA VAL A 104 -1.31 -9.26 11.09
C VAL A 104 -2.29 -8.80 12.16
N ILE A 105 -3.48 -9.40 12.23
CA ILE A 105 -4.48 -9.11 13.26
C ILE A 105 -3.90 -9.35 14.66
N ALA A 106 -3.22 -10.49 14.87
CA ALA A 106 -2.59 -10.80 16.17
C ALA A 106 -1.51 -9.77 16.56
N ASN A 107 -0.72 -9.32 15.59
CA ASN A 107 0.31 -8.29 15.79
C ASN A 107 -0.32 -6.92 16.11
N LEU A 108 -1.33 -6.50 15.36
CA LEU A 108 -2.06 -5.27 15.61
C LEU A 108 -2.70 -5.26 17.00
N LYS A 109 -3.37 -6.34 17.41
CA LYS A 109 -3.94 -6.50 18.75
C LYS A 109 -2.90 -6.37 19.87
N LYS A 110 -1.68 -6.87 19.64
CA LYS A 110 -0.59 -6.78 20.63
C LYS A 110 -0.02 -5.36 20.73
N ARG A 111 0.07 -4.64 19.61
CA ARG A 111 0.69 -3.29 19.55
C ARG A 111 -0.29 -2.17 19.89
N PHE A 112 -1.55 -2.37 19.60
CA PHE A 112 -2.63 -1.38 19.73
C PHE A 112 -3.83 -1.99 20.46
N ASP A 113 -3.59 -2.67 21.57
CA ASP A 113 -4.59 -3.40 22.37
C ASP A 113 -5.85 -2.57 22.62
N TYR A 114 -5.69 -1.29 23.00
CA TYR A 114 -6.78 -0.34 23.26
C TYR A 114 -7.71 -0.11 22.05
N VAL A 115 -7.24 -0.31 20.80
CA VAL A 115 -8.08 -0.20 19.59
C VAL A 115 -9.06 -1.37 19.50
N PHE A 116 -8.64 -2.56 19.98
CA PHE A 116 -9.38 -3.82 19.91
C PHE A 116 -10.13 -4.16 21.19
N GLU A 117 -9.97 -3.34 22.26
CA GLU A 117 -10.71 -3.50 23.51
C GLU A 117 -12.20 -3.29 23.30
N THR A 118 -13.04 -4.17 23.87
CA THR A 118 -14.51 -4.12 23.72
C THR A 118 -15.23 -3.80 25.02
N GLU A 119 -14.68 -4.21 26.17
CA GLU A 119 -15.38 -4.09 27.45
C GLU A 119 -15.01 -2.81 28.22
N ASN A 120 -13.73 -2.47 28.28
CA ASN A 120 -13.20 -1.33 29.05
C ASN A 120 -12.55 -0.26 28.16
N LYS A 121 -13.04 -0.10 26.94
CA LYS A 121 -12.51 0.86 26.00
C LYS A 121 -12.66 2.28 26.53
N TYR A 122 -11.55 3.04 26.59
CA TYR A 122 -11.62 4.43 26.99
C TYR A 122 -12.36 5.30 25.95
N PRO A 123 -13.09 6.33 26.38
CA PRO A 123 -13.78 7.21 25.45
C PRO A 123 -12.86 7.86 24.43
N GLY A 124 -13.21 7.75 23.14
CA GLY A 124 -12.42 8.31 22.06
C GLY A 124 -11.33 7.40 21.49
N ALA A 125 -11.14 6.17 22.01
CA ALA A 125 -10.29 5.18 21.35
C ALA A 125 -10.86 4.78 19.99
N PRO A 126 -10.01 4.51 18.98
CA PRO A 126 -10.47 4.01 17.69
C PRO A 126 -11.24 2.69 17.83
N SER A 127 -12.19 2.44 16.94
CA SER A 127 -12.95 1.20 16.90
C SER A 127 -12.85 0.55 15.53
N VAL A 128 -12.54 -0.75 15.52
CA VAL A 128 -12.38 -1.53 14.29
C VAL A 128 -13.14 -2.84 14.34
N LYS A 129 -13.78 -3.18 13.24
CA LYS A 129 -14.36 -4.51 13.02
C LYS A 129 -13.33 -5.38 12.28
N VAL A 130 -12.86 -6.42 12.95
CA VAL A 130 -11.83 -7.31 12.38
C VAL A 130 -12.44 -8.32 11.42
N ILE A 131 -11.88 -8.41 10.21
CA ILE A 131 -12.24 -9.41 9.20
C ILE A 131 -10.97 -10.13 8.77
N GLU A 132 -10.89 -11.43 9.02
CA GLU A 132 -9.74 -12.23 8.60
C GLU A 132 -9.76 -12.46 7.10
N VAL A 133 -8.62 -12.14 6.45
CA VAL A 133 -8.37 -12.48 5.04
C VAL A 133 -7.64 -13.80 4.98
N VAL A 134 -8.17 -14.72 4.19
CA VAL A 134 -7.58 -16.04 3.94
C VAL A 134 -7.23 -16.13 2.45
N ASN A 135 -6.06 -16.68 2.14
CA ASN A 135 -5.66 -16.88 0.74
C ASN A 135 -6.70 -17.78 0.02
N ASN A 136 -6.90 -17.51 -1.26
CA ASN A 136 -7.91 -18.16 -2.12
C ASN A 136 -9.39 -17.87 -1.77
N ASN A 137 -9.66 -17.05 -0.76
CA ASN A 137 -11.01 -16.60 -0.44
C ASN A 137 -11.18 -15.16 -0.91
N GLU A 138 -11.91 -14.97 -2.00
CA GLU A 138 -12.30 -13.65 -2.46
C GLU A 138 -13.37 -13.04 -1.54
N PHE A 139 -13.38 -11.71 -1.46
CA PHE A 139 -14.38 -10.97 -0.71
C PHE A 139 -14.76 -9.67 -1.43
N TYR A 140 -15.74 -8.95 -0.89
CA TYR A 140 -16.25 -7.74 -1.51
C TYR A 140 -16.23 -6.55 -0.54
N ILE A 141 -15.88 -5.39 -1.06
CA ILE A 141 -16.10 -4.09 -0.41
C ILE A 141 -17.02 -3.30 -1.34
N GLY A 142 -18.30 -3.17 -0.94
CA GLY A 142 -19.34 -2.71 -1.84
C GLY A 142 -19.43 -3.60 -3.08
N LYS A 143 -19.33 -3.01 -4.27
CA LYS A 143 -19.31 -3.74 -5.55
C LYS A 143 -17.92 -4.22 -6.00
N ASN A 144 -16.88 -3.83 -5.29
CA ASN A 144 -15.52 -4.15 -5.66
C ASN A 144 -15.15 -5.56 -5.19
N LYS A 145 -14.84 -6.44 -6.13
CA LYS A 145 -14.32 -7.78 -5.87
C LYS A 145 -12.84 -7.70 -5.50
N ILE A 146 -12.47 -8.27 -4.36
CA ILE A 146 -11.11 -8.29 -3.85
C ILE A 146 -10.60 -9.73 -3.83
N ILE A 147 -9.45 -9.96 -4.45
CA ILE A 147 -8.76 -11.25 -4.45
C ILE A 147 -7.41 -11.06 -3.76
N PRO A 148 -7.16 -11.71 -2.61
CA PRO A 148 -5.86 -11.67 -1.97
C PRO A 148 -4.82 -12.42 -2.80
N ILE A 149 -3.63 -11.84 -2.94
CA ILE A 149 -2.47 -12.41 -3.61
C ILE A 149 -1.42 -12.71 -2.56
N ASP A 150 -1.08 -13.99 -2.38
CA ASP A 150 -0.06 -14.41 -1.42
C ASP A 150 1.34 -14.22 -2.02
N ALA A 151 2.18 -13.44 -1.36
CA ALA A 151 3.53 -13.15 -1.79
C ALA A 151 4.51 -13.24 -0.61
N LEU A 152 5.80 -13.19 -0.89
CA LEU A 152 6.85 -13.22 0.12
C LEU A 152 7.69 -11.94 0.10
N HIS A 153 7.85 -11.35 1.26
CA HIS A 153 8.80 -10.29 1.59
C HIS A 153 10.00 -10.92 2.32
N GLY A 154 10.99 -11.35 1.56
CA GLY A 154 11.98 -12.28 2.09
C GLY A 154 11.32 -13.60 2.52
N ASN A 155 11.31 -13.88 3.82
CA ASN A 155 10.62 -15.05 4.39
C ASN A 155 9.26 -14.71 5.00
N LEU A 156 8.87 -13.44 5.03
CA LEU A 156 7.60 -13.00 5.59
C LEU A 156 6.51 -13.09 4.53
N GLN A 157 5.42 -13.77 4.83
CA GLN A 157 4.23 -13.77 3.98
C GLN A 157 3.56 -12.40 4.04
N VAL A 158 3.21 -11.85 2.88
CA VAL A 158 2.46 -10.59 2.73
C VAL A 158 1.30 -10.78 1.77
N PHE A 159 0.23 -9.99 1.91
CA PHE A 159 -0.83 -9.96 0.91
C PHE A 159 -0.69 -8.75 0.00
N GLY A 160 -0.77 -9.00 -1.32
CA GLY A 160 -1.25 -8.03 -2.27
C GLY A 160 -2.75 -8.19 -2.49
N PHE A 161 -3.37 -7.26 -3.23
CA PHE A 161 -4.80 -7.30 -3.51
C PHE A 161 -5.07 -7.00 -4.98
N ARG A 162 -5.79 -7.92 -5.64
CA ARG A 162 -6.43 -7.62 -6.92
C ARG A 162 -7.84 -7.10 -6.66
N ILE A 163 -8.15 -5.94 -7.24
CA ILE A 163 -9.44 -5.26 -7.12
C ILE A 163 -9.97 -5.04 -8.55
N ASN A 164 -10.87 -5.90 -9.01
CA ASN A 164 -11.35 -5.90 -10.39
C ASN A 164 -10.17 -5.97 -11.39
N ASP A 165 -9.95 -4.90 -12.18
CA ASP A 165 -8.87 -4.78 -13.19
C ASP A 165 -7.59 -4.12 -12.64
N PHE A 166 -7.51 -3.87 -11.34
CA PHE A 166 -6.38 -3.28 -10.64
C PHE A 166 -5.68 -4.31 -9.75
N CYS A 167 -4.36 -4.31 -9.69
CA CYS A 167 -3.61 -5.10 -8.72
C CYS A 167 -2.58 -4.23 -7.99
N TYR A 168 -2.58 -4.33 -6.66
CA TYR A 168 -1.64 -3.64 -5.78
C TYR A 168 -0.77 -4.64 -5.05
N LEU A 169 0.54 -4.52 -5.24
CA LEU A 169 1.57 -5.35 -4.63
C LEU A 169 2.64 -4.45 -4.03
N THR A 170 2.90 -4.58 -2.75
CA THR A 170 4.01 -3.91 -2.08
C THR A 170 4.82 -4.89 -1.26
N ASP A 171 6.09 -4.59 -1.02
CA ASP A 171 6.98 -5.43 -0.21
C ASP A 171 7.16 -6.86 -0.72
N VAL A 172 7.13 -7.02 -2.03
CA VAL A 172 7.26 -8.33 -2.67
C VAL A 172 8.70 -8.58 -3.08
N LYS A 173 9.20 -9.79 -2.77
CA LYS A 173 10.44 -10.36 -3.33
C LYS A 173 10.18 -11.58 -4.19
N SER A 174 9.14 -12.34 -3.90
CA SER A 174 8.76 -13.48 -4.73
C SER A 174 7.26 -13.78 -4.66
N ILE A 175 6.74 -14.31 -5.75
CA ILE A 175 5.34 -14.71 -5.89
C ILE A 175 5.32 -16.10 -6.53
N LYS A 176 4.54 -17.00 -5.99
CA LYS A 176 4.37 -18.35 -6.54
C LYS A 176 3.59 -18.31 -7.86
N THR A 177 3.82 -19.29 -8.71
CA THR A 177 3.18 -19.37 -10.03
C THR A 177 1.65 -19.35 -9.96
N GLU A 178 1.06 -20.07 -8.99
CA GLU A 178 -0.39 -20.10 -8.79
C GLU A 178 -0.97 -18.72 -8.39
N GLU A 179 -0.19 -17.89 -7.70
CA GLU A 179 -0.59 -16.53 -7.34
C GLU A 179 -0.46 -15.57 -8.52
N ILE A 180 0.53 -15.79 -9.39
CA ILE A 180 0.70 -15.02 -10.64
C ILE A 180 -0.53 -15.16 -11.53
N GLU A 181 -1.14 -16.35 -11.60
CA GLU A 181 -2.36 -16.57 -12.40
C GLU A 181 -3.53 -15.68 -11.94
N LYS A 182 -3.62 -15.34 -10.65
CA LYS A 182 -4.63 -14.41 -10.14
C LYS A 182 -4.40 -12.95 -10.59
N ILE A 183 -3.18 -12.59 -10.98
CA ILE A 183 -2.81 -11.23 -11.39
C ILE A 183 -3.00 -11.03 -12.89
N LYS A 184 -2.92 -12.08 -13.69
CA LYS A 184 -3.05 -11.99 -15.16
C LYS A 184 -4.34 -11.30 -15.59
N GLY A 185 -4.24 -10.50 -16.65
CA GLY A 185 -5.37 -9.77 -17.23
C GLY A 185 -5.79 -8.50 -16.47
N VAL A 186 -5.03 -8.04 -15.47
CA VAL A 186 -5.25 -6.71 -14.90
C VAL A 186 -4.85 -5.62 -15.89
N LYS A 187 -5.56 -4.52 -15.90
CA LYS A 187 -5.23 -3.35 -16.71
C LYS A 187 -4.13 -2.51 -16.06
N VAL A 188 -4.20 -2.37 -14.73
CA VAL A 188 -3.24 -1.56 -13.99
C VAL A 188 -2.59 -2.39 -12.89
N LEU A 189 -1.27 -2.41 -12.88
CA LEU A 189 -0.44 -3.03 -11.86
C LEU A 189 0.29 -1.95 -11.06
N VAL A 190 0.20 -2.00 -9.74
CA VAL A 190 1.09 -1.29 -8.81
C VAL A 190 1.97 -2.32 -8.13
N ILE A 191 3.29 -2.14 -8.19
CA ILE A 191 4.25 -3.08 -7.61
C ILE A 191 5.48 -2.36 -7.05
N ASN A 192 6.08 -2.91 -6.00
CA ASN A 192 7.30 -2.31 -5.45
C ASN A 192 8.48 -2.45 -6.41
N ALA A 193 9.28 -1.37 -6.48
CA ALA A 193 10.63 -1.37 -7.03
C ALA A 193 11.49 -0.55 -6.08
N LEU A 194 12.22 -1.23 -5.20
CA LEU A 194 12.88 -0.56 -4.08
C LEU A 194 14.02 0.36 -4.53
N ARG A 195 14.90 -0.17 -5.40
CA ARG A 195 16.13 0.46 -5.91
C ARG A 195 16.66 -0.31 -7.12
N GLU A 196 17.71 0.21 -7.78
CA GLU A 196 18.30 -0.47 -8.94
C GLU A 196 18.99 -1.79 -8.54
N GLU A 197 19.77 -1.80 -7.46
CA GLU A 197 20.49 -2.98 -7.00
C GLU A 197 19.57 -3.99 -6.34
N GLU A 198 19.97 -5.25 -6.38
CA GLU A 198 19.27 -6.33 -5.71
C GLU A 198 19.06 -6.09 -4.21
N HIS A 199 17.96 -6.59 -3.72
CA HIS A 199 17.62 -6.58 -2.30
C HIS A 199 17.08 -7.97 -1.88
N HIS A 200 17.41 -8.38 -0.66
CA HIS A 200 17.05 -9.71 -0.15
C HIS A 200 15.55 -9.91 0.09
N SER A 201 14.79 -8.84 0.26
CA SER A 201 13.37 -8.91 0.62
C SER A 201 12.42 -8.12 -0.28
N HIS A 202 12.92 -7.33 -1.24
CA HIS A 202 12.12 -6.55 -2.17
C HIS A 202 12.57 -6.79 -3.61
N PHE A 203 11.69 -6.56 -4.56
CA PHE A 203 12.07 -6.43 -5.96
C PHE A 203 13.00 -5.24 -6.16
N SER A 204 14.09 -5.47 -6.89
CA SER A 204 14.88 -4.42 -7.53
C SER A 204 14.10 -3.82 -8.72
N LEU A 205 14.62 -2.77 -9.32
CA LEU A 205 14.05 -2.21 -10.54
C LEU A 205 13.96 -3.26 -11.65
N GLN A 206 15.01 -4.07 -11.82
CA GLN A 206 15.02 -5.11 -12.85
C GLN A 206 14.03 -6.24 -12.55
N ASP A 207 13.96 -6.74 -11.31
CA ASP A 207 12.95 -7.74 -10.91
C ASP A 207 11.53 -7.26 -11.21
N ALA A 208 11.24 -5.97 -10.93
CA ALA A 208 9.93 -5.38 -11.19
C ALA A 208 9.63 -5.27 -12.71
N LEU A 209 10.62 -4.89 -13.53
CA LEU A 209 10.49 -4.85 -15.00
C LEU A 209 10.27 -6.25 -15.61
N ASP A 210 10.97 -7.26 -15.10
CA ASP A 210 10.79 -8.66 -15.54
C ASP A 210 9.37 -9.14 -15.18
N PHE A 211 8.89 -8.79 -13.99
CA PHE A 211 7.52 -9.11 -13.58
C PHE A 211 6.46 -8.38 -14.45
N VAL A 212 6.68 -7.12 -14.80
CA VAL A 212 5.82 -6.40 -15.77
C VAL A 212 5.76 -7.11 -17.11
N THR A 213 6.91 -7.59 -17.59
CA THR A 213 7.00 -8.35 -18.85
C THR A 213 6.22 -9.68 -18.77
N LEU A 214 6.19 -10.32 -17.61
CA LEU A 214 5.43 -11.55 -17.36
C LEU A 214 3.91 -11.30 -17.31
N ILE A 215 3.45 -10.22 -16.65
CA ILE A 215 2.02 -9.93 -16.44
C ILE A 215 1.40 -9.21 -17.64
N GLN A 216 2.15 -8.36 -18.34
CA GLN A 216 1.73 -7.54 -19.48
C GLN A 216 0.49 -6.66 -19.19
N PRO A 217 0.46 -5.86 -18.12
CA PRO A 217 -0.63 -4.93 -17.86
C PRO A 217 -0.62 -3.77 -18.88
N GLU A 218 -1.74 -3.06 -19.04
CA GLU A 218 -1.78 -1.86 -19.87
C GLU A 218 -0.91 -0.73 -19.32
N LYS A 219 -0.88 -0.58 -17.96
CA LYS A 219 -0.03 0.38 -17.24
C LYS A 219 0.51 -0.22 -15.96
N THR A 220 1.73 0.17 -15.62
CA THR A 220 2.37 -0.19 -14.34
C THR A 220 2.83 1.06 -13.61
N TYR A 221 2.67 1.06 -12.28
CA TYR A 221 3.20 2.08 -11.40
C TYR A 221 4.10 1.45 -10.34
N PHE A 222 5.37 1.85 -10.31
CA PHE A 222 6.31 1.42 -9.28
C PHE A 222 6.13 2.24 -8.01
N THR A 223 6.09 1.57 -6.87
CA THR A 223 5.91 2.14 -5.54
C THR A 223 6.95 1.58 -4.56
N HIS A 224 6.87 1.95 -3.29
CA HIS A 224 7.79 1.53 -2.22
C HIS A 224 9.26 1.87 -2.55
N ILE A 225 9.48 3.10 -3.03
CA ILE A 225 10.73 3.56 -3.61
C ILE A 225 11.66 4.09 -2.51
N SER A 226 12.92 3.66 -2.53
CA SER A 226 13.98 4.17 -1.68
C SER A 226 14.66 5.40 -2.31
N HIS A 227 15.29 6.24 -1.48
CA HIS A 227 16.09 7.39 -1.94
C HIS A 227 17.28 6.98 -2.84
N VAL A 228 17.80 5.75 -2.66
CA VAL A 228 18.90 5.22 -3.50
C VAL A 228 18.43 4.72 -4.87
N MET A 229 17.14 4.73 -5.19
CA MET A 229 16.65 4.55 -6.55
C MET A 229 17.16 5.64 -7.49
N GLY A 230 17.38 6.86 -7.02
CA GLY A 230 17.74 8.02 -7.81
C GLY A 230 16.62 9.05 -7.94
N PHE A 231 16.86 10.10 -8.67
CA PHE A 231 15.88 11.18 -8.91
C PHE A 231 14.71 10.68 -9.78
N HIS A 232 13.51 11.06 -9.39
CA HIS A 232 12.28 10.63 -10.08
C HIS A 232 12.33 10.87 -11.59
N GLU A 233 12.70 12.07 -12.02
CA GLU A 233 12.71 12.43 -13.42
C GLU A 233 13.75 11.64 -14.23
N GLU A 234 14.92 11.36 -13.66
CA GLU A 234 15.99 10.61 -14.31
C GLU A 234 15.60 9.15 -14.52
N ILE A 235 15.08 8.52 -13.50
CA ILE A 235 14.63 7.12 -13.58
C ILE A 235 13.44 7.00 -14.52
N GLN A 236 12.44 7.90 -14.42
CA GLN A 236 11.27 7.87 -15.29
C GLN A 236 11.62 7.91 -16.78
N LYS A 237 12.63 8.66 -17.19
CA LYS A 237 13.10 8.74 -18.58
C LYS A 237 13.66 7.42 -19.13
N ARG A 238 14.07 6.52 -18.23
CA ARG A 238 14.67 5.22 -18.57
C ARG A 238 13.66 4.08 -18.60
N LEU A 239 12.44 4.30 -18.08
CA LEU A 239 11.41 3.28 -18.01
C LEU A 239 10.70 3.06 -19.36
N PRO A 240 10.16 1.86 -19.61
CA PRO A 240 9.29 1.62 -20.75
C PRO A 240 8.07 2.56 -20.78
N LYS A 241 7.51 2.81 -21.96
CA LYS A 241 6.45 3.82 -22.16
C LYS A 241 5.21 3.65 -21.26
N ASN A 242 4.87 2.42 -20.88
CA ASN A 242 3.70 2.08 -20.05
C ASN A 242 4.07 1.82 -18.58
N VAL A 243 5.29 2.14 -18.17
CA VAL A 243 5.79 1.98 -16.81
C VAL A 243 6.14 3.32 -16.21
N PHE A 244 5.63 3.62 -15.02
CA PHE A 244 5.76 4.89 -14.36
C PHE A 244 6.26 4.71 -12.93
N LEU A 245 7.08 5.64 -12.44
CA LEU A 245 7.25 5.79 -11.00
C LEU A 245 6.01 6.48 -10.44
N ALA A 246 5.36 5.86 -9.47
CA ALA A 246 4.35 6.56 -8.69
C ALA A 246 5.01 7.69 -7.87
N TYR A 247 4.24 8.69 -7.53
CA TYR A 247 4.61 9.77 -6.62
C TYR A 247 3.42 10.14 -5.74
N ASP A 248 3.70 10.74 -4.60
CA ASP A 248 2.67 11.10 -3.64
C ASP A 248 1.66 12.08 -4.26
N ASN A 249 0.39 11.86 -3.99
CA ASN A 249 -0.74 12.61 -4.53
C ASN A 249 -1.03 12.39 -6.04
N LEU A 250 -0.42 11.40 -6.66
CA LEU A 250 -0.85 10.96 -7.99
C LEU A 250 -2.24 10.32 -7.90
N GLU A 251 -3.16 10.78 -8.75
CA GLU A 251 -4.47 10.15 -8.94
C GLU A 251 -4.56 9.52 -10.33
N ILE A 252 -5.05 8.29 -10.41
CA ILE A 252 -5.32 7.59 -11.66
C ILE A 252 -6.75 7.06 -11.68
N THR A 253 -7.31 6.91 -12.88
CA THR A 253 -8.64 6.34 -13.10
C THR A 253 -8.54 5.04 -13.90
N ILE A 254 -9.31 4.03 -13.49
CA ILE A 254 -9.44 2.72 -14.13
C ILE A 254 -10.89 2.47 -14.50
#